data_c1174b5070f10ec00f5d6867bc341d86
#
_entry.id   c1174b5070f10ec00f5d6867bc341d86
#
_cell.length_a   1.000
_cell.length_b   1.000
_cell.length_c   1.000
_cell.angle_alpha   90.00
_cell.angle_beta   90.00
_cell.angle_gamma   90.00
#
_symmetry.space_group_name_H-M   'P 1'
#
loop_
_entity.id
_entity.type
_entity.pdbx_description
1 polymer ?
#
loop_
_entity_poly.entity_id
_entity_poly.type
_entity_poly.pdbx_seq_one_letter_code
_entity_poly.pdbx_strand_id
1 'polypeptide(L)'
;MSLKLAFGGKGGVGKTTVTSLIARTIAALNKGTSVIAIDADPVANLAAGLGIDETQPITPIAELSDLIAERTGAVPGTMGGFFTLNPKVDDIPDRFSIEKDGVKLLVMGTVLNGGSGCICPEATILKALMNHLVLARDEVVVMDMEAGVEHLGRGTSGSVDALVVVVNPGKRSRVAADKIRKLGKDIGIKNIVILGNRVKSEADKDLIRESMPDYEILGFMPELDEIVQSDRDGVRPFEDISNIPEELKAIALKLMALSPQ
;
A
#
# COMPACT_ATOMS: atom_id res chain seq x y z
N MET A 1 9.16 16.22 1.25
CA MET A 1 8.34 15.79 0.08
C MET A 1 7.15 15.02 0.64
N SER A 2 5.95 15.49 0.36
CA SER A 2 4.72 14.76 0.74
C SER A 2 4.18 14.05 -0.49
N LEU A 3 3.98 12.74 -0.42
CA LEU A 3 3.45 11.94 -1.53
C LEU A 3 2.68 10.75 -0.95
N LYS A 4 1.42 10.56 -1.36
CA LYS A 4 0.54 9.53 -0.85
C LYS A 4 0.11 8.60 -2.00
N LEU A 5 0.66 7.41 -2.02
CA LEU A 5 0.44 6.40 -3.05
C LEU A 5 -0.35 5.22 -2.48
N ALA A 6 -1.41 4.81 -3.16
CA ALA A 6 -2.12 3.57 -2.87
C ALA A 6 -1.93 2.58 -4.02
N PHE A 7 -1.63 1.33 -3.71
CA PHE A 7 -1.46 0.26 -4.68
C PHE A 7 -2.63 -0.71 -4.58
N GLY A 8 -3.36 -0.86 -5.68
CA GLY A 8 -4.50 -1.78 -5.80
C GLY A 8 -4.31 -2.73 -6.98
N GLY A 9 -5.12 -3.78 -7.04
CA GLY A 9 -5.07 -4.73 -8.15
C GLY A 9 -5.60 -6.09 -7.74
N LYS A 10 -5.87 -6.95 -8.72
CA LYS A 10 -6.36 -8.32 -8.47
C LYS A 10 -5.33 -9.13 -7.67
N GLY A 11 -5.80 -10.04 -6.82
CA GLY A 11 -4.92 -10.99 -6.13
C GLY A 11 -3.97 -11.73 -7.10
N GLY A 12 -2.71 -11.84 -6.74
CA GLY A 12 -1.66 -12.51 -7.51
C GLY A 12 -1.06 -11.72 -8.67
N VAL A 13 -1.38 -10.43 -8.84
CA VAL A 13 -0.75 -9.58 -9.88
C VAL A 13 0.62 -9.06 -9.50
N GLY A 14 1.07 -9.26 -8.24
CA GLY A 14 2.34 -8.79 -7.71
C GLY A 14 2.28 -7.38 -7.10
N LYS A 15 1.12 -6.97 -6.55
CA LYS A 15 0.98 -5.69 -5.85
C LYS A 15 2.07 -5.48 -4.80
N THR A 16 2.13 -6.36 -3.81
CA THR A 16 3.05 -6.30 -2.67
C THR A 16 4.51 -6.21 -3.13
N THR A 17 4.90 -7.01 -4.13
CA THR A 17 6.24 -6.96 -4.71
C THR A 17 6.52 -5.58 -5.35
N VAL A 18 5.59 -5.06 -6.14
CA VAL A 18 5.73 -3.74 -6.76
C VAL A 18 5.74 -2.64 -5.69
N THR A 19 4.87 -2.72 -4.69
CA THR A 19 4.77 -1.76 -3.58
C THR A 19 6.08 -1.69 -2.80
N SER A 20 6.65 -2.84 -2.42
CA SER A 20 7.92 -2.91 -1.70
C SER A 20 9.08 -2.34 -2.51
N LEU A 21 9.17 -2.69 -3.79
CA LEU A 21 10.20 -2.20 -4.71
C LEU A 21 10.09 -0.68 -4.91
N ILE A 22 8.88 -0.13 -5.10
CA ILE A 22 8.66 1.32 -5.23
C ILE A 22 9.05 2.04 -3.93
N ALA A 23 8.64 1.54 -2.76
CA ALA A 23 8.98 2.15 -1.48
C ALA A 23 10.51 2.20 -1.27
N ARG A 24 11.22 1.10 -1.50
CA ARG A 24 12.69 1.02 -1.42
C ARG A 24 13.37 1.92 -2.44
N THR A 25 12.85 1.98 -3.66
CA THR A 25 13.40 2.83 -4.72
C THR A 25 13.27 4.31 -4.36
N ILE A 26 12.09 4.74 -3.89
CA ILE A 26 11.87 6.14 -3.47
C ILE A 26 12.79 6.50 -2.31
N ALA A 27 12.94 5.63 -1.30
CA ALA A 27 13.85 5.84 -0.18
C ALA A 27 15.31 6.00 -0.65
N ALA A 28 15.76 5.17 -1.59
CA ALA A 28 17.12 5.22 -2.13
C ALA A 28 17.38 6.47 -2.99
N LEU A 29 16.40 6.89 -3.81
CA LEU A 29 16.51 8.07 -4.68
C LEU A 29 16.43 9.39 -3.91
N ASN A 30 15.72 9.41 -2.79
CA ASN A 30 15.44 10.63 -2.04
C ASN A 30 15.99 10.55 -0.60
N LYS A 31 17.31 10.45 -0.49
CA LYS A 31 18.02 10.36 0.80
C LYS A 31 17.62 11.54 1.72
N GLY A 32 17.07 11.23 2.88
CA GLY A 32 16.59 12.20 3.86
C GLY A 32 15.08 12.41 3.88
N THR A 33 14.32 11.78 2.98
CA THR A 33 12.86 11.70 3.09
C THR A 33 12.47 10.38 3.75
N SER A 34 11.69 10.45 4.81
CA SER A 34 11.10 9.27 5.45
C SER A 34 10.02 8.66 4.53
N VAL A 35 10.10 7.37 4.30
CA VAL A 35 9.10 6.61 3.55
C VAL A 35 8.38 5.69 4.53
N ILE A 36 7.06 5.79 4.61
CA ILE A 36 6.20 4.90 5.39
C ILE A 36 5.51 3.95 4.44
N ALA A 37 5.81 2.66 4.54
CA ALA A 37 5.10 1.59 3.86
C ALA A 37 4.00 1.06 4.78
N ILE A 38 2.78 1.01 4.30
CA ILE A 38 1.62 0.51 5.04
C ILE A 38 1.17 -0.80 4.42
N ASP A 39 1.19 -1.87 5.22
CA ASP A 39 0.58 -3.14 4.85
C ASP A 39 -0.87 -3.14 5.37
N ALA A 40 -1.81 -2.99 4.43
CA ALA A 40 -3.24 -3.00 4.68
C ALA A 40 -3.92 -4.25 4.09
N ASP A 41 -3.14 -5.26 3.69
CA ASP A 41 -3.67 -6.56 3.27
C ASP A 41 -3.89 -7.44 4.51
N PRO A 42 -5.01 -8.16 4.61
CA PRO A 42 -5.24 -9.14 5.69
C PRO A 42 -4.16 -10.20 5.83
N VAL A 43 -3.52 -10.55 4.72
CA VAL A 43 -2.36 -11.46 4.69
C VAL A 43 -1.12 -10.61 4.47
N ALA A 44 -0.58 -10.09 5.58
CA ALA A 44 0.55 -9.18 5.56
C ALA A 44 1.80 -9.87 4.98
N ASN A 45 2.28 -9.38 3.84
CA ASN A 45 3.45 -9.91 3.13
C ASN A 45 4.47 -8.83 2.76
N LEU A 46 4.19 -7.57 3.07
CA LEU A 46 5.05 -6.45 2.68
C LEU A 46 6.40 -6.49 3.39
N ALA A 47 6.46 -7.05 4.61
CA ALA A 47 7.67 -7.22 5.39
C ALA A 47 8.76 -8.00 4.64
N ALA A 48 8.41 -9.14 4.07
CA ALA A 48 9.33 -9.97 3.27
C ALA A 48 9.87 -9.18 2.05
N GLY A 49 9.00 -8.47 1.33
CA GLY A 49 9.39 -7.63 0.19
C GLY A 49 10.32 -6.47 0.55
N LEU A 50 10.25 -5.98 1.79
CA LEU A 50 11.15 -4.96 2.34
C LEU A 50 12.44 -5.57 2.91
N GLY A 51 12.51 -6.89 3.07
CA GLY A 51 13.64 -7.60 3.66
C GLY A 51 13.70 -7.49 5.19
N ILE A 52 12.55 -7.29 5.82
CA ILE A 52 12.44 -7.35 7.28
C ILE A 52 12.40 -8.82 7.67
N ASP A 53 13.26 -9.17 8.62
CA ASP A 53 13.45 -10.56 9.06
C ASP A 53 12.18 -11.08 9.77
N GLU A 54 11.74 -12.29 9.42
CA GLU A 54 10.60 -12.96 10.06
C GLU A 54 10.80 -13.22 11.56
N THR A 55 12.06 -13.20 12.03
CA THR A 55 12.39 -13.32 13.46
C THR A 55 12.04 -12.06 14.25
N GLN A 56 11.81 -10.92 13.57
CA GLN A 56 11.34 -9.69 14.21
C GLN A 56 9.81 -9.76 14.36
N PRO A 57 9.28 -9.83 15.59
CA PRO A 57 7.84 -9.88 15.78
C PRO A 57 7.21 -8.58 15.34
N ILE A 58 6.36 -8.64 14.32
CA ILE A 58 5.53 -7.51 13.88
C ILE A 58 4.11 -7.78 14.37
N THR A 59 3.67 -7.01 15.36
CA THR A 59 2.28 -7.09 15.82
C THR A 59 1.45 -6.09 15.03
N PRO A 60 0.44 -6.54 14.28
CA PRO A 60 -0.47 -5.63 13.59
C PRO A 60 -1.16 -4.67 14.56
N ILE A 61 -1.40 -3.43 14.15
CA ILE A 61 -2.04 -2.41 15.00
C ILE A 61 -3.41 -2.87 15.51
N ALA A 62 -4.18 -3.59 14.67
CA ALA A 62 -5.48 -4.14 15.05
C ALA A 62 -5.43 -5.17 16.20
N GLU A 63 -4.26 -5.73 16.48
CA GLU A 63 -4.04 -6.76 17.51
C GLU A 63 -3.44 -6.20 18.81
N LEU A 64 -3.06 -4.92 18.83
CA LEU A 64 -2.50 -4.23 19.99
C LEU A 64 -3.61 -3.84 20.99
N SER A 65 -4.14 -4.83 21.72
CA SER A 65 -5.28 -4.65 22.64
C SER A 65 -5.06 -3.55 23.67
N ASP A 66 -3.86 -3.47 24.25
CA ASP A 66 -3.54 -2.45 25.25
C ASP A 66 -3.53 -1.04 24.63
N LEU A 67 -2.97 -0.88 23.44
CA LEU A 67 -3.00 0.37 22.70
C LEU A 67 -4.42 0.79 22.36
N ILE A 68 -5.24 -0.15 21.87
CA ILE A 68 -6.63 0.11 21.50
C ILE A 68 -7.42 0.55 22.73
N ALA A 69 -7.27 -0.15 23.86
CA ALA A 69 -7.92 0.21 25.12
C ALA A 69 -7.46 1.60 25.63
N GLU A 70 -6.15 1.88 25.60
CA GLU A 70 -5.57 3.19 25.99
C GLU A 70 -6.18 4.33 25.19
N ARG A 71 -6.27 4.17 23.86
CA ARG A 71 -6.65 5.24 22.92
C ARG A 71 -8.15 5.42 22.77
N THR A 72 -8.91 4.34 22.89
CA THR A 72 -10.38 4.37 22.70
C THR A 72 -11.16 4.38 24.01
N GLY A 73 -10.57 3.93 25.12
CA GLY A 73 -11.24 3.75 26.40
C GLY A 73 -12.10 2.49 26.45
N ALA A 74 -12.03 1.61 25.45
CA ALA A 74 -12.82 0.37 25.40
C ALA A 74 -11.93 -0.85 25.24
N VAL A 75 -12.28 -1.93 25.92
CA VAL A 75 -11.57 -3.21 25.78
C VAL A 75 -11.99 -3.88 24.46
N PRO A 76 -11.05 -4.28 23.59
CA PRO A 76 -11.34 -4.97 22.34
C PRO A 76 -12.23 -6.21 22.56
N GLY A 77 -13.18 -6.42 21.65
CA GLY A 77 -14.11 -7.56 21.72
C GLY A 77 -15.28 -7.40 22.71
N THR A 78 -15.39 -6.29 23.44
CA THR A 78 -16.54 -6.03 24.30
C THR A 78 -17.67 -5.34 23.53
N MET A 79 -18.91 -5.81 23.70
CA MET A 79 -20.08 -5.17 23.10
C MET A 79 -20.71 -4.13 24.03
N GLY A 80 -21.12 -2.99 23.48
CA GLY A 80 -22.04 -2.05 24.18
C GLY A 80 -21.36 -1.01 25.05
N GLY A 81 -20.06 -0.78 24.95
CA GLY A 81 -19.33 0.29 25.64
C GLY A 81 -19.33 1.63 24.89
N PHE A 82 -19.23 2.74 25.64
CA PHE A 82 -18.85 4.03 25.04
C PHE A 82 -17.34 4.04 24.79
N PHE A 83 -16.91 4.53 23.62
CA PHE A 83 -15.51 4.69 23.31
C PHE A 83 -15.24 5.94 22.45
N THR A 84 -13.98 6.38 22.45
CA THR A 84 -13.57 7.57 21.70
C THR A 84 -13.60 7.28 20.21
N LEU A 85 -14.38 8.06 19.45
CA LEU A 85 -14.49 7.93 17.98
C LEU A 85 -13.34 8.58 17.21
N ASN A 86 -12.57 9.44 17.86
CA ASN A 86 -11.43 10.14 17.26
C ASN A 86 -10.19 10.01 18.17
N PRO A 87 -9.62 8.81 18.29
CA PRO A 87 -8.48 8.56 19.16
C PRO A 87 -7.22 9.27 18.67
N LYS A 88 -6.33 9.61 19.61
CA LYS A 88 -5.01 10.16 19.30
C LYS A 88 -4.13 9.04 18.70
N VAL A 89 -3.49 9.30 17.54
CA VAL A 89 -2.74 8.29 16.77
C VAL A 89 -1.41 8.82 16.19
N ASP A 90 -1.08 10.07 16.46
CA ASP A 90 0.06 10.78 15.86
C ASP A 90 1.42 10.16 16.20
N ASP A 91 1.55 9.51 17.34
CA ASP A 91 2.76 8.83 17.82
C ASP A 91 2.86 7.36 17.35
N ILE A 92 1.78 6.78 16.86
CA ILE A 92 1.73 5.35 16.49
C ILE A 92 2.75 4.99 15.41
N PRO A 93 2.90 5.75 14.30
CA PRO A 93 3.85 5.42 13.25
C PRO A 93 5.30 5.35 13.78
N ASP A 94 5.68 6.25 14.68
CA ASP A 94 7.04 6.30 15.20
C ASP A 94 7.31 5.26 16.31
N ARG A 95 6.27 4.75 16.98
CA ARG A 95 6.38 3.76 18.06
C ARG A 95 6.28 2.31 17.59
N PHE A 96 5.52 2.06 16.55
CA PHE A 96 5.14 0.70 16.15
C PHE A 96 5.58 0.33 14.73
N SER A 97 6.29 1.22 14.01
CA SER A 97 6.90 0.85 12.74
C SER A 97 8.25 0.14 12.96
N ILE A 98 8.59 -0.72 12.02
CA ILE A 98 9.92 -1.31 11.89
C ILE A 98 10.61 -0.66 10.70
N GLU A 99 11.83 -0.17 10.90
CA GLU A 99 12.58 0.51 9.85
C GLU A 99 13.64 -0.41 9.23
N LYS A 100 13.66 -0.44 7.90
CA LYS A 100 14.68 -1.12 7.10
C LYS A 100 15.01 -0.28 5.86
N ASP A 101 16.30 0.01 5.67
CA ASP A 101 16.84 0.72 4.51
C ASP A 101 16.10 2.05 4.19
N GLY A 102 15.72 2.81 5.24
CA GLY A 102 15.02 4.10 5.10
C GLY A 102 13.51 3.99 4.83
N VAL A 103 12.95 2.78 4.92
CA VAL A 103 11.52 2.53 4.84
C VAL A 103 11.00 2.06 6.19
N LYS A 104 10.03 2.77 6.75
CA LYS A 104 9.29 2.39 7.97
C LYS A 104 8.09 1.56 7.56
N LEU A 105 8.01 0.30 8.00
CA LEU A 105 6.84 -0.55 7.80
C LEU A 105 5.86 -0.43 8.97
N LEU A 106 4.60 -0.23 8.64
CA LEU A 106 3.47 -0.30 9.56
C LEU A 106 2.47 -1.34 9.06
N VAL A 107 2.14 -2.33 9.90
CA VAL A 107 1.15 -3.37 9.57
C VAL A 107 -0.16 -3.04 10.24
N MET A 108 -1.21 -2.86 9.44
CA MET A 108 -2.53 -2.46 9.96
C MET A 108 -3.26 -3.63 10.61
N GLY A 109 -3.20 -4.81 10.01
CA GLY A 109 -4.00 -5.96 10.42
C GLY A 109 -5.47 -5.86 10.03
N THR A 110 -6.25 -6.87 10.42
CA THR A 110 -7.68 -6.98 10.11
C THR A 110 -8.53 -7.01 11.37
N VAL A 111 -9.72 -6.43 11.26
CA VAL A 111 -10.75 -6.55 12.30
C VAL A 111 -11.56 -7.83 12.05
N LEU A 112 -11.23 -8.89 12.77
CA LEU A 112 -11.79 -10.24 12.57
C LEU A 112 -13.32 -10.35 12.78
N ASN A 113 -13.95 -9.40 13.49
CA ASN A 113 -15.37 -9.47 13.88
C ASN A 113 -16.23 -8.33 13.32
N GLY A 114 -15.74 -7.58 12.36
CA GLY A 114 -16.47 -6.47 11.74
C GLY A 114 -17.37 -6.95 10.61
N GLY A 115 -18.60 -7.30 10.90
CA GLY A 115 -19.64 -7.28 9.86
C GLY A 115 -19.72 -5.88 9.25
N SER A 116 -20.04 -5.77 7.96
CA SER A 116 -20.13 -4.52 7.21
C SER A 116 -20.88 -3.44 8.02
N GLY A 117 -20.17 -2.40 8.45
CA GLY A 117 -20.72 -1.27 9.19
C GLY A 117 -20.56 -1.30 10.71
N CYS A 118 -19.85 -2.26 11.28
CA CYS A 118 -19.59 -2.27 12.73
C CYS A 118 -18.63 -1.13 13.11
N ILE A 119 -19.06 -0.23 13.98
CA ILE A 119 -18.19 0.75 14.64
C ILE A 119 -17.63 0.05 15.88
N CYS A 120 -16.41 -0.49 15.76
CA CYS A 120 -15.70 -1.10 16.88
C CYS A 120 -14.41 -0.31 17.19
N PRO A 121 -13.85 -0.44 18.39
CA PRO A 121 -12.64 0.29 18.79
C PRO A 121 -11.45 0.07 17.83
N GLU A 122 -11.25 -1.16 17.37
CA GLU A 122 -10.20 -1.56 16.43
C GLU A 122 -10.34 -0.84 15.08
N ALA A 123 -11.53 -0.89 14.48
CA ALA A 123 -11.81 -0.20 13.22
C ALA A 123 -11.66 1.32 13.36
N THR A 124 -12.00 1.87 14.53
CA THR A 124 -11.90 3.30 14.81
C THR A 124 -10.46 3.76 14.87
N ILE A 125 -9.57 3.02 15.55
CA ILE A 125 -8.13 3.36 15.60
C ILE A 125 -7.48 3.22 14.24
N LEU A 126 -7.76 2.15 13.48
CA LEU A 126 -7.23 1.96 12.14
C LEU A 126 -7.66 3.10 11.19
N LYS A 127 -8.92 3.50 11.26
CA LYS A 127 -9.43 4.63 10.45
C LYS A 127 -8.79 5.96 10.85
N ALA A 128 -8.65 6.24 12.15
CA ALA A 128 -7.99 7.45 12.62
C ALA A 128 -6.52 7.48 12.21
N LEU A 129 -5.82 6.35 12.31
CA LEU A 129 -4.42 6.21 11.92
C LEU A 129 -4.24 6.40 10.40
N MET A 130 -5.08 5.77 9.58
CA MET A 130 -5.04 5.98 8.13
C MET A 130 -5.27 7.45 7.77
N ASN A 131 -6.25 8.10 8.40
CA ASN A 131 -6.49 9.53 8.21
C ASN A 131 -5.27 10.36 8.59
N HIS A 132 -4.63 10.07 9.72
CA HIS A 132 -3.43 10.78 10.17
C HIS A 132 -2.28 10.62 9.18
N LEU A 133 -1.99 9.40 8.74
CA LEU A 133 -0.91 9.09 7.79
C LEU A 133 -1.09 9.80 6.45
N VAL A 134 -2.33 9.88 5.98
CA VAL A 134 -2.64 10.49 4.68
C VAL A 134 -2.75 12.02 4.77
N LEU A 135 -3.35 12.57 5.84
CA LEU A 135 -3.71 13.98 5.92
C LEU A 135 -2.70 14.84 6.68
N ALA A 136 -2.02 14.30 7.68
CA ALA A 136 -1.28 15.08 8.66
C ALA A 136 0.25 14.94 8.58
N ARG A 137 0.77 14.00 7.80
CA ARG A 137 2.22 13.76 7.71
C ARG A 137 2.79 14.22 6.37
N ASP A 138 3.94 14.90 6.43
CA ASP A 138 4.67 15.40 5.24
C ASP A 138 5.67 14.38 4.67
N GLU A 139 5.43 13.08 4.91
CA GLU A 139 6.27 11.97 4.46
C GLU A 139 5.72 11.35 3.19
N VAL A 140 6.54 10.53 2.54
CA VAL A 140 6.05 9.65 1.48
C VAL A 140 5.34 8.46 2.14
N VAL A 141 4.08 8.24 1.79
CA VAL A 141 3.29 7.08 2.25
C VAL A 141 2.97 6.19 1.06
N VAL A 142 3.31 4.92 1.18
CA VAL A 142 3.09 3.89 0.15
C VAL A 142 2.23 2.80 0.77
N MET A 143 1.01 2.63 0.28
CA MET A 143 0.02 1.71 0.86
C MET A 143 -0.17 0.49 -0.02
N ASP A 144 0.14 -0.70 0.51
CA ASP A 144 -0.23 -1.98 -0.11
C ASP A 144 -1.65 -2.34 0.32
N MET A 145 -2.57 -2.30 -0.62
CA MET A 145 -3.99 -2.53 -0.33
C MET A 145 -4.39 -3.91 -0.87
N GLU A 146 -5.40 -4.52 -0.30
CA GLU A 146 -5.99 -5.76 -0.80
C GLU A 146 -6.47 -5.61 -2.26
N ALA A 147 -7.59 -6.11 -2.63
CA ALA A 147 -8.07 -6.09 -4.01
C ALA A 147 -8.73 -4.77 -4.43
N GLY A 148 -8.94 -3.83 -3.52
CA GLY A 148 -9.68 -2.59 -3.78
C GLY A 148 -9.16 -1.39 -3.00
N VAL A 149 -10.05 -0.44 -2.74
CA VAL A 149 -9.78 0.82 -2.04
C VAL A 149 -10.61 0.94 -0.75
N GLU A 150 -11.01 -0.20 -0.20
CA GLU A 150 -11.99 -0.30 0.90
C GLU A 150 -11.49 0.37 2.19
N HIS A 151 -10.18 0.39 2.41
CA HIS A 151 -9.56 1.04 3.56
C HIS A 151 -9.49 2.57 3.44
N LEU A 152 -9.70 3.11 2.23
CA LEU A 152 -9.76 4.54 1.98
C LEU A 152 -11.23 5.01 2.06
N GLY A 153 -11.58 5.70 3.13
CA GLY A 153 -12.89 6.35 3.23
C GLY A 153 -12.99 7.61 2.36
N ARG A 154 -14.21 8.11 2.10
CA ARG A 154 -14.43 9.36 1.34
C ARG A 154 -13.68 10.57 1.89
N GLY A 155 -13.36 10.60 3.18
CA GLY A 155 -12.62 11.68 3.80
C GLY A 155 -11.11 11.63 3.58
N THR A 156 -10.53 10.45 3.30
CA THR A 156 -9.07 10.22 3.10
C THR A 156 -8.68 10.10 1.64
N SER A 157 -9.58 9.63 0.80
CA SER A 157 -9.32 9.35 -0.61
C SER A 157 -8.96 10.59 -1.42
N GLY A 158 -9.52 11.75 -1.07
CA GLY A 158 -9.20 13.03 -1.73
C GLY A 158 -7.77 13.54 -1.50
N SER A 159 -7.05 12.95 -0.55
CA SER A 159 -5.67 13.29 -0.20
C SER A 159 -4.66 12.22 -0.62
N VAL A 160 -5.09 11.18 -1.32
CA VAL A 160 -4.20 10.24 -2.01
C VAL A 160 -3.82 10.85 -3.35
N ASP A 161 -2.52 11.05 -3.57
CA ASP A 161 -2.01 11.69 -4.79
C ASP A 161 -2.17 10.80 -6.01
N ALA A 162 -2.01 9.47 -5.85
CA ALA A 162 -2.31 8.52 -6.90
C ALA A 162 -2.74 7.14 -6.38
N LEU A 163 -3.71 6.54 -7.06
CA LEU A 163 -4.01 5.11 -6.99
C LEU A 163 -3.33 4.40 -8.16
N VAL A 164 -2.33 3.61 -7.85
CA VAL A 164 -1.59 2.79 -8.82
C VAL A 164 -2.28 1.42 -8.91
N VAL A 165 -2.92 1.15 -10.03
CA VAL A 165 -3.58 -0.14 -10.27
C VAL A 165 -2.61 -1.07 -10.99
N VAL A 166 -2.13 -2.09 -10.28
CA VAL A 166 -1.22 -3.09 -10.82
C VAL A 166 -1.99 -4.11 -11.64
N VAL A 167 -1.59 -4.30 -12.89
CA VAL A 167 -2.22 -5.24 -13.82
C VAL A 167 -1.17 -6.14 -14.48
N ASN A 168 -1.56 -7.37 -14.82
CA ASN A 168 -0.81 -8.23 -15.72
C ASN A 168 -1.57 -8.41 -17.05
N PRO A 169 -0.98 -9.00 -18.09
CA PRO A 169 -1.63 -9.18 -19.40
C PRO A 169 -2.93 -10.01 -19.37
N GLY A 170 -3.19 -10.73 -18.29
CA GLY A 170 -4.36 -11.60 -18.15
C GLY A 170 -5.69 -10.85 -18.15
N LYS A 171 -6.69 -11.34 -18.90
CA LYS A 171 -8.03 -10.75 -19.01
C LYS A 171 -8.69 -10.45 -17.65
N ARG A 172 -8.56 -11.37 -16.68
CA ARG A 172 -9.17 -11.21 -15.34
C ARG A 172 -8.55 -10.04 -14.55
N SER A 173 -7.27 -9.76 -14.75
CA SER A 173 -6.58 -8.63 -14.11
C SER A 173 -7.09 -7.30 -14.67
N ARG A 174 -7.22 -7.21 -15.99
CA ARG A 174 -7.72 -6.00 -16.66
C ARG A 174 -9.18 -5.68 -16.29
N VAL A 175 -10.05 -6.70 -16.23
CA VAL A 175 -11.45 -6.53 -15.77
C VAL A 175 -11.50 -6.07 -14.30
N ALA A 176 -10.60 -6.57 -13.45
CA ALA A 176 -10.53 -6.12 -12.06
C ALA A 176 -10.09 -4.65 -11.96
N ALA A 177 -9.16 -4.21 -12.81
CA ALA A 177 -8.70 -2.82 -12.85
C ALA A 177 -9.84 -1.83 -13.12
N ASP A 178 -10.77 -2.16 -14.03
CA ASP A 178 -11.94 -1.31 -14.30
C ASP A 178 -12.84 -1.16 -13.06
N LYS A 179 -13.02 -2.22 -12.30
CA LYS A 179 -13.79 -2.18 -11.05
C LYS A 179 -13.10 -1.31 -10.00
N ILE A 180 -11.78 -1.47 -9.83
CA ILE A 180 -10.98 -0.68 -8.89
C ILE A 180 -11.01 0.81 -9.28
N ARG A 181 -10.88 1.11 -10.58
CA ARG A 181 -11.01 2.49 -11.09
C ARG A 181 -12.35 3.10 -10.73
N LYS A 182 -13.44 2.37 -10.97
CA LYS A 182 -14.79 2.85 -10.64
C LYS A 182 -14.90 3.16 -9.15
N LEU A 183 -14.51 2.22 -8.30
CA LEU A 183 -14.50 2.42 -6.84
C LEU A 183 -13.63 3.61 -6.44
N GLY A 184 -12.41 3.74 -7.00
CA GLY A 184 -11.53 4.86 -6.73
C GLY A 184 -12.15 6.22 -7.10
N LYS A 185 -12.82 6.30 -8.25
CA LYS A 185 -13.56 7.50 -8.67
C LYS A 185 -14.76 7.79 -7.74
N ASP A 186 -15.51 6.77 -7.36
CA ASP A 186 -16.68 6.91 -6.49
C ASP A 186 -16.32 7.46 -5.09
N ILE A 187 -15.11 7.20 -4.61
CA ILE A 187 -14.58 7.76 -3.36
C ILE A 187 -13.81 9.07 -3.55
N GLY A 188 -13.57 9.53 -4.79
CA GLY A 188 -13.00 10.84 -5.11
C GLY A 188 -11.50 10.87 -5.40
N ILE A 189 -10.84 9.72 -5.66
CA ILE A 189 -9.44 9.69 -6.10
C ILE A 189 -9.35 10.28 -7.52
N LYS A 190 -8.50 11.30 -7.67
CA LYS A 190 -8.36 12.04 -8.93
C LYS A 190 -7.42 11.34 -9.91
N ASN A 191 -6.26 10.91 -9.43
CA ASN A 191 -5.23 10.29 -10.26
C ASN A 191 -5.29 8.77 -10.08
N ILE A 192 -5.75 8.07 -11.12
CA ILE A 192 -5.79 6.61 -11.15
C ILE A 192 -4.99 6.16 -12.36
N VAL A 193 -3.85 5.54 -12.11
CA VAL A 193 -2.86 5.17 -13.11
C VAL A 193 -2.63 3.66 -13.14
N ILE A 194 -2.21 3.14 -14.29
CA ILE A 194 -1.92 1.72 -14.48
C ILE A 194 -0.42 1.47 -14.41
N LEU A 195 -0.03 0.40 -13.72
CA LEU A 195 1.27 -0.19 -13.79
C LEU A 195 1.14 -1.61 -14.34
N GLY A 196 1.67 -1.85 -15.55
CA GLY A 196 1.74 -3.20 -16.12
C GLY A 196 2.85 -4.01 -15.44
N ASN A 197 2.53 -5.18 -14.91
CA ASN A 197 3.48 -6.07 -14.24
C ASN A 197 3.51 -7.45 -14.90
N ARG A 198 4.64 -8.17 -14.77
CA ARG A 198 4.87 -9.49 -15.38
C ARG A 198 4.70 -9.49 -16.90
N VAL A 199 5.24 -8.45 -17.53
CA VAL A 199 5.19 -8.28 -18.98
C VAL A 199 6.38 -9.03 -19.61
N LYS A 200 6.10 -9.91 -20.57
CA LYS A 200 7.12 -10.77 -21.22
C LYS A 200 7.53 -10.28 -22.62
N SER A 201 6.68 -9.46 -23.26
CA SER A 201 6.85 -9.05 -24.65
C SER A 201 6.19 -7.71 -24.95
N GLU A 202 6.51 -7.11 -26.10
CA GLU A 202 5.78 -5.93 -26.58
C GLU A 202 4.29 -6.23 -26.82
N ALA A 203 3.96 -7.44 -27.28
CA ALA A 203 2.56 -7.85 -27.45
C ALA A 203 1.77 -7.80 -26.12
N ASP A 204 2.41 -8.12 -24.99
CA ASP A 204 1.78 -7.98 -23.67
C ASP A 204 1.52 -6.50 -23.31
N LYS A 205 2.47 -5.61 -23.65
CA LYS A 205 2.30 -4.16 -23.43
C LYS A 205 1.17 -3.62 -24.29
N ASP A 206 1.12 -4.01 -25.56
CA ASP A 206 0.07 -3.57 -26.49
C ASP A 206 -1.29 -4.09 -26.06
N LEU A 207 -1.37 -5.33 -25.58
CA LEU A 207 -2.59 -5.89 -25.02
C LEU A 207 -3.12 -5.08 -23.82
N ILE A 208 -2.24 -4.61 -22.94
CA ILE A 208 -2.62 -3.74 -21.81
C ILE A 208 -3.07 -2.37 -22.36
N ARG A 209 -2.30 -1.75 -23.24
CA ARG A 209 -2.63 -0.43 -23.84
C ARG A 209 -3.98 -0.42 -24.54
N GLU A 210 -4.21 -1.39 -25.42
CA GLU A 210 -5.43 -1.51 -26.20
C GLU A 210 -6.67 -1.80 -25.35
N SER A 211 -6.51 -2.57 -24.29
CA SER A 211 -7.64 -2.89 -23.41
C SER A 211 -7.95 -1.82 -22.37
N MET A 212 -7.11 -0.81 -22.24
CA MET A 212 -7.22 0.26 -21.23
C MET A 212 -6.94 1.64 -21.85
N PRO A 213 -7.63 2.04 -22.94
CA PRO A 213 -7.31 3.26 -23.69
C PRO A 213 -7.56 4.54 -22.87
N ASP A 214 -8.44 4.48 -21.86
CA ASP A 214 -8.81 5.63 -21.03
C ASP A 214 -7.95 5.77 -19.78
N TYR A 215 -6.87 4.98 -19.66
CA TYR A 215 -6.00 5.05 -18.49
C TYR A 215 -4.64 5.64 -18.85
N GLU A 216 -4.08 6.41 -17.92
CA GLU A 216 -2.67 6.74 -17.94
C GLU A 216 -1.86 5.52 -17.52
N ILE A 217 -0.89 5.11 -18.37
CA ILE A 217 0.01 4.00 -18.08
C ILE A 217 1.35 4.57 -17.64
N LEU A 218 1.70 4.37 -16.37
CA LEU A 218 2.97 4.82 -15.79
C LEU A 218 4.18 4.13 -16.44
N GLY A 219 4.05 2.82 -16.67
CA GLY A 219 5.11 2.00 -17.21
C GLY A 219 4.80 0.51 -17.13
N PHE A 220 5.80 -0.27 -17.48
CA PHE A 220 5.71 -1.73 -17.50
C PHE A 220 6.91 -2.33 -16.78
N MET A 221 6.63 -3.26 -15.85
CA MET A 221 7.61 -4.09 -15.18
C MET A 221 7.72 -5.42 -15.92
N PRO A 222 8.92 -5.80 -16.38
CA PRO A 222 9.13 -7.10 -16.98
C PRO A 222 8.93 -8.23 -15.95
N GLU A 223 8.63 -9.43 -16.43
CA GLU A 223 8.76 -10.61 -15.61
C GLU A 223 10.25 -10.96 -15.48
N LEU A 224 10.77 -10.92 -14.28
CA LEU A 224 12.18 -11.16 -13.99
C LEU A 224 12.34 -12.40 -13.14
N ASP A 225 13.27 -13.28 -13.50
CA ASP A 225 13.54 -14.51 -12.78
C ASP A 225 13.94 -14.25 -11.32
N GLU A 226 14.66 -13.17 -11.05
CA GLU A 226 15.04 -12.78 -9.68
C GLU A 226 13.81 -12.47 -8.81
N ILE A 227 12.80 -11.78 -9.36
CA ILE A 227 11.54 -11.51 -8.64
C ILE A 227 10.76 -12.81 -8.42
N VAL A 228 10.71 -13.67 -9.44
CA VAL A 228 10.01 -14.98 -9.33
C VAL A 228 10.69 -15.87 -8.31
N GLN A 229 12.02 -15.89 -8.27
CA GLN A 229 12.76 -16.71 -7.33
C GLN A 229 12.64 -16.17 -5.90
N SER A 230 12.76 -14.86 -5.71
CA SER A 230 12.62 -14.24 -4.38
C SER A 230 11.22 -14.45 -3.78
N ASP A 231 10.17 -14.45 -4.62
CA ASP A 231 8.80 -14.77 -4.20
C ASP A 231 8.68 -16.23 -3.70
N ARG A 232 9.38 -17.18 -4.35
CA ARG A 232 9.41 -18.59 -3.94
C ARG A 232 10.20 -18.81 -2.66
N ASP A 233 11.28 -18.07 -2.48
CA ASP A 233 12.19 -18.22 -1.34
C ASP A 233 11.72 -17.39 -0.12
N GLY A 234 10.67 -16.59 -0.27
CA GLY A 234 10.14 -15.71 0.78
C GLY A 234 11.11 -14.59 1.16
N VAL A 235 11.97 -14.16 0.23
CA VAL A 235 12.96 -13.10 0.46
C VAL A 235 12.70 -11.88 -0.42
N ARG A 236 13.31 -10.75 -0.10
CA ARG A 236 13.16 -9.54 -0.91
C ARG A 236 13.87 -9.70 -2.26
N PRO A 237 13.26 -9.23 -3.37
CA PRO A 237 13.97 -9.13 -4.65
C PRO A 237 14.98 -7.98 -4.60
N PHE A 238 16.10 -8.13 -5.32
CA PHE A 238 17.18 -7.15 -5.40
C PHE A 238 17.70 -6.74 -4.01
N GLU A 239 18.57 -7.58 -3.43
CA GLU A 239 19.19 -7.29 -2.13
C GLU A 239 19.86 -5.92 -2.15
N ASP A 240 20.64 -5.61 -3.20
CA ASP A 240 21.16 -4.28 -3.46
C ASP A 240 20.20 -3.49 -4.36
N ILE A 241 19.64 -2.42 -3.81
CA ILE A 241 18.70 -1.55 -4.50
C ILE A 241 19.30 -0.86 -5.74
N SER A 242 20.63 -0.81 -5.86
CA SER A 242 21.29 -0.28 -7.06
C SER A 242 21.06 -1.14 -8.30
N ASN A 243 20.75 -2.43 -8.13
CA ASN A 243 20.54 -3.41 -9.19
C ASN A 243 19.10 -3.48 -9.70
N ILE A 244 18.21 -2.62 -9.19
CA ILE A 244 16.83 -2.61 -9.69
C ILE A 244 16.75 -2.20 -11.17
N PRO A 245 15.78 -2.73 -11.91
CA PRO A 245 15.57 -2.37 -13.31
C PRO A 245 15.37 -0.87 -13.53
N GLU A 246 15.90 -0.34 -14.63
CA GLU A 246 15.73 1.07 -14.98
C GLU A 246 14.26 1.45 -15.19
N GLU A 247 13.44 0.51 -15.67
CA GLU A 247 12.00 0.69 -15.80
C GLU A 247 11.36 1.02 -14.45
N LEU A 248 11.78 0.34 -13.38
CA LEU A 248 11.27 0.59 -12.03
C LEU A 248 11.73 1.95 -11.51
N LYS A 249 12.99 2.33 -11.74
CA LYS A 249 13.48 3.67 -11.39
C LYS A 249 12.70 4.76 -12.11
N ALA A 250 12.44 4.56 -13.41
CA ALA A 250 11.65 5.50 -14.20
C ALA A 250 10.20 5.63 -13.69
N ILE A 251 9.58 4.53 -13.28
CA ILE A 251 8.24 4.52 -12.68
C ILE A 251 8.25 5.26 -11.34
N ALA A 252 9.22 5.00 -10.47
CA ALA A 252 9.36 5.68 -9.19
C ALA A 252 9.54 7.20 -9.36
N LEU A 253 10.37 7.65 -10.31
CA LEU A 253 10.56 9.07 -10.62
C LEU A 253 9.27 9.74 -11.12
N LYS A 254 8.48 9.05 -11.97
CA LYS A 254 7.17 9.56 -12.42
C LYS A 254 6.20 9.71 -11.24
N LEU A 255 6.17 8.73 -10.33
CA LEU A 255 5.34 8.82 -9.13
C LEU A 255 5.76 9.96 -8.21
N MET A 256 7.08 10.16 -8.02
CA MET A 256 7.60 11.27 -7.23
C MET A 256 7.24 12.64 -7.83
N ALA A 257 7.11 12.73 -9.15
CA ALA A 257 6.69 13.95 -9.84
C ALA A 257 5.20 14.31 -9.61
N LEU A 258 4.39 13.38 -9.09
CA LEU A 258 2.99 13.63 -8.70
C LEU A 258 2.87 14.33 -7.33
N SER A 259 3.99 14.46 -6.58
CA SER A 259 3.99 15.19 -5.30
C SER A 259 3.44 16.60 -5.47
N PRO A 260 2.48 17.04 -4.64
CA PRO A 260 2.07 18.44 -4.62
C PRO A 260 3.27 19.35 -4.33
N GLN A 261 3.37 20.43 -5.08
CA GLN A 261 4.43 21.45 -4.90
C GLN A 261 4.14 22.33 -3.69
#